data_bc146ee638b6ff38a56612ac2a683f2e
#
_entry.id   bc146ee638b6ff38a56612ac2a683f2e
#
_cell.length_a   1.000
_cell.length_b   1.000
_cell.length_c   1.000
_cell.angle_alpha   90.00
_cell.angle_beta   90.00
_cell.angle_gamma   90.00
#
_symmetry.space_group_name_H-M   'P 1'
#
loop_
_entity.id
_entity.type
_entity.pdbx_description
1 polymer ?
#
loop_
_entity_poly.entity_id
_entity_poly.type
_entity_poly.pdbx_seq_one_letter_code
_entity_poly.pdbx_strand_id
1 'polypeptide(L)'
;MKNLYIVGGTMGVGKTSVCQQLKKILPNSVFLDGDWCWDADPFQVTDETKSMVTDNICYLLNNFLHCSAYENVIFCWVMHQQSIIDSVVEKLDTQNCDVKCISLIADEANLRKRLTKDVENGIRFEDVIERSVTRIPLYDTLETVKIDTNGKTVAMIANEIKQL
;
A
#
# COMPACT_ATOMS: atom_id res chain seq x y z
N MET A 1 22.02 6.00 2.66
CA MET A 1 20.96 5.13 3.19
C MET A 1 19.69 5.43 2.40
N LYS A 2 18.99 4.44 1.91
CA LYS A 2 17.72 4.61 1.17
C LYS A 2 16.54 4.59 2.13
N ASN A 3 15.41 5.16 1.73
CA ASN A 3 14.15 5.03 2.45
C ASN A 3 13.22 4.07 1.69
N LEU A 4 12.64 3.12 2.40
CA LEU A 4 11.62 2.21 1.88
C LEU A 4 10.32 2.43 2.65
N TYR A 5 9.31 2.95 1.96
CA TYR A 5 7.97 3.18 2.49
C TYR A 5 7.05 2.04 2.05
N ILE A 6 6.58 1.25 2.99
CA ILE A 6 5.63 0.14 2.78
C ILE A 6 4.28 0.59 3.32
N VAL A 7 3.35 0.94 2.43
CA VAL A 7 2.08 1.56 2.77
C VAL A 7 0.94 0.57 2.58
N GLY A 8 0.39 0.09 3.69
CA GLY A 8 -0.79 -0.76 3.74
C GLY A 8 -2.07 0.03 3.96
N GLY A 9 -3.17 -0.67 3.89
CA GLY A 9 -4.50 -0.13 4.12
C GLY A 9 -5.57 -0.89 3.33
N THR A 10 -6.81 -0.84 3.79
CA THR A 10 -7.90 -1.50 3.10
C THR A 10 -8.21 -0.85 1.75
N MET A 11 -8.98 -1.51 0.89
CA MET A 11 -9.42 -0.93 -0.38
C MET A 11 -10.23 0.35 -0.12
N GLY A 12 -10.06 1.36 -0.96
CA GLY A 12 -10.76 2.65 -0.85
C GLY A 12 -10.18 3.63 0.17
N VAL A 13 -9.16 3.26 0.94
CA VAL A 13 -8.54 4.18 1.93
C VAL A 13 -7.68 5.28 1.30
N GLY A 14 -7.26 5.11 0.03
CA GLY A 14 -6.52 6.11 -0.73
C GLY A 14 -5.01 5.85 -0.88
N LYS A 15 -4.54 4.62 -0.69
CA LYS A 15 -3.12 4.26 -0.79
C LYS A 15 -2.44 4.78 -2.05
N THR A 16 -2.97 4.43 -3.22
CA THR A 16 -2.37 4.79 -4.51
C THR A 16 -2.26 6.30 -4.69
N SER A 17 -3.31 7.05 -4.36
CA SER A 17 -3.30 8.52 -4.46
C SER A 17 -2.29 9.16 -3.51
N VAL A 18 -2.22 8.68 -2.26
CA VAL A 18 -1.26 9.15 -1.26
C VAL A 18 0.17 8.85 -1.70
N CYS A 19 0.45 7.63 -2.17
CA CYS A 19 1.78 7.22 -2.62
C CYS A 19 2.22 7.95 -3.89
N GLN A 20 1.30 8.24 -4.81
CA GLN A 20 1.58 9.09 -5.97
C GLN A 20 1.94 10.52 -5.57
N GLN A 21 1.28 11.08 -4.55
CA GLN A 21 1.62 12.39 -4.02
C GLN A 21 2.95 12.36 -3.25
N LEU A 22 3.19 11.33 -2.45
CA LEU A 22 4.44 11.13 -1.73
C LEU A 22 5.62 11.07 -2.70
N LYS A 23 5.49 10.33 -3.80
CA LYS A 23 6.48 10.28 -4.89
C LYS A 23 6.84 11.66 -5.45
N LYS A 24 5.87 12.58 -5.55
CA LYS A 24 6.11 13.92 -6.09
C LYS A 24 6.85 14.85 -5.12
N ILE A 25 6.69 14.63 -3.82
CA ILE A 25 7.29 15.49 -2.78
C ILE A 25 8.59 14.96 -2.20
N LEU A 26 8.94 13.70 -2.46
CA LEU A 26 10.22 13.10 -2.12
C LEU A 26 11.18 13.19 -3.31
N PRO A 27 12.47 13.53 -3.09
CA PRO A 27 13.44 13.54 -4.17
C PRO A 27 13.77 12.12 -4.64
N ASN A 28 14.20 11.98 -5.89
CA ASN A 28 14.71 10.71 -6.44
C ASN A 28 13.90 9.49 -6.04
N SER A 29 12.59 9.54 -6.26
CA SER A 29 11.65 8.54 -5.77
C SER A 29 11.05 7.69 -6.89
N VAL A 30 10.78 6.42 -6.58
CA VAL A 30 10.05 5.47 -7.42
C VAL A 30 8.88 4.88 -6.64
N PHE A 31 7.78 4.59 -7.33
CA PHE A 31 6.56 4.04 -6.73
C PHE A 31 6.12 2.78 -7.45
N LEU A 32 5.76 1.77 -6.68
CA LEU A 32 5.14 0.53 -7.12
C LEU A 32 3.82 0.32 -6.38
N ASP A 33 2.74 0.12 -7.12
CA ASP A 33 1.49 -0.42 -6.59
C ASP A 33 1.50 -1.94 -6.79
N GLY A 34 1.24 -2.71 -5.73
CA GLY A 34 1.23 -4.18 -5.79
C GLY A 34 0.19 -4.72 -6.76
N ASP A 35 -0.91 -4.01 -6.96
CA ASP A 35 -1.95 -4.40 -7.92
C ASP A 35 -1.46 -4.36 -9.38
N TRP A 36 -0.41 -3.61 -9.69
CA TRP A 36 0.19 -3.59 -11.03
C TRP A 36 1.01 -4.85 -11.34
N CYS A 37 1.34 -5.63 -10.32
CA CYS A 37 2.13 -6.86 -10.48
C CYS A 37 1.25 -8.08 -10.78
N TRP A 38 -0.05 -7.90 -10.83
CA TRP A 38 -1.02 -8.96 -11.01
C TRP A 38 -2.33 -8.43 -11.62
N ASP A 39 -2.39 -8.40 -12.93
CA ASP A 39 -3.59 -8.07 -13.70
C ASP A 39 -4.02 -9.30 -14.50
N ALA A 40 -5.18 -9.87 -14.18
CA ALA A 40 -5.65 -11.12 -14.77
C ALA A 40 -7.17 -11.15 -14.93
N ASP A 41 -7.62 -11.81 -15.99
CA ASP A 41 -9.04 -12.11 -16.27
C ASP A 41 -9.21 -13.60 -16.68
N PRO A 42 -9.94 -14.42 -15.91
CA PRO A 42 -10.54 -14.11 -14.60
C PRO A 42 -9.48 -13.96 -13.50
N PHE A 43 -9.75 -13.09 -12.53
CA PHE A 43 -8.88 -12.89 -11.39
C PHE A 43 -8.97 -14.09 -10.43
N GLN A 44 -7.87 -14.82 -10.25
CA GLN A 44 -7.82 -16.04 -9.45
C GLN A 44 -6.86 -15.88 -8.27
N VAL A 45 -7.36 -16.13 -7.06
CA VAL A 45 -6.57 -16.09 -5.83
C VAL A 45 -6.35 -17.51 -5.33
N THR A 46 -5.16 -18.05 -5.61
CA THR A 46 -4.69 -19.37 -5.16
C THR A 46 -3.38 -19.19 -4.41
N ASP A 47 -2.88 -20.25 -3.76
CA ASP A 47 -1.57 -20.17 -3.09
C ASP A 47 -0.44 -19.99 -4.11
N GLU A 48 -0.58 -20.55 -5.30
CA GLU A 48 0.37 -20.34 -6.40
C GLU A 48 0.39 -18.89 -6.88
N THR A 49 -0.79 -18.28 -7.13
CA THR A 49 -0.85 -16.88 -7.59
C THR A 49 -0.44 -15.89 -6.50
N LYS A 50 -0.68 -16.17 -5.23
CA LYS A 50 -0.17 -15.37 -4.10
C LYS A 50 1.36 -15.43 -4.04
N SER A 51 1.95 -16.59 -4.20
CA SER A 51 3.42 -16.73 -4.25
C SER A 51 3.98 -15.98 -5.44
N MET A 52 3.42 -16.19 -6.63
CA MET A 52 3.81 -15.51 -7.87
C MET A 52 3.80 -13.98 -7.72
N VAL A 53 2.70 -13.40 -7.22
CA VAL A 53 2.61 -11.93 -7.09
C VAL A 53 3.59 -11.39 -6.06
N THR A 54 3.83 -12.12 -4.97
CA THR A 54 4.83 -11.72 -3.98
C THR A 54 6.24 -11.72 -4.59
N ASP A 55 6.56 -12.71 -5.40
CA ASP A 55 7.84 -12.79 -6.09
C ASP A 55 8.00 -11.66 -7.13
N ASN A 56 6.95 -11.35 -7.90
CA ASN A 56 6.94 -10.22 -8.83
C ASN A 56 7.19 -8.88 -8.11
N ILE A 57 6.48 -8.65 -7.00
CA ILE A 57 6.63 -7.44 -6.18
C ILE A 57 8.07 -7.33 -5.65
N CYS A 58 8.58 -8.38 -5.03
CA CYS A 58 9.91 -8.38 -4.42
C CYS A 58 11.03 -8.24 -5.46
N TYR A 59 10.85 -8.83 -6.64
CA TYR A 59 11.78 -8.66 -7.75
C TYR A 59 11.89 -7.20 -8.19
N LEU A 60 10.76 -6.53 -8.40
CA LEU A 60 10.72 -5.12 -8.79
C LEU A 60 11.27 -4.20 -7.68
N LEU A 61 10.88 -4.44 -6.43
CA LEU A 61 11.37 -3.63 -5.31
C LEU A 61 12.87 -3.77 -5.10
N ASN A 62 13.44 -4.98 -5.20
CA ASN A 62 14.89 -5.17 -5.11
C ASN A 62 15.63 -4.46 -6.24
N ASN A 63 15.10 -4.48 -7.47
CA ASN A 63 15.68 -3.71 -8.58
C ASN A 63 15.70 -2.21 -8.29
N PHE A 64 14.64 -1.66 -7.68
CA PHE A 64 14.62 -0.25 -7.28
C PHE A 64 15.58 0.04 -6.12
N LEU A 65 15.65 -0.85 -5.13
CA LEU A 65 16.58 -0.72 -4.01
C LEU A 65 18.05 -0.76 -4.46
N HIS A 66 18.39 -1.53 -5.49
CA HIS A 66 19.74 -1.60 -6.03
C HIS A 66 20.06 -0.47 -7.03
N CYS A 67 19.04 0.21 -7.57
CA CYS A 67 19.25 1.29 -8.53
C CYS A 67 19.75 2.57 -7.84
N SER A 68 20.90 3.08 -8.23
CA SER A 68 21.50 4.29 -7.67
C SER A 68 20.72 5.57 -7.96
N ALA A 69 19.81 5.56 -8.94
CA ALA A 69 18.99 6.71 -9.29
C ALA A 69 17.91 7.03 -8.24
N TYR A 70 17.55 6.07 -7.38
CA TYR A 70 16.47 6.24 -6.41
C TYR A 70 17.00 6.26 -4.98
N GLU A 71 16.57 7.26 -4.23
CA GLU A 71 16.82 7.39 -2.79
C GLU A 71 15.59 6.95 -1.97
N ASN A 72 14.40 7.10 -2.56
CA ASN A 72 13.13 6.80 -1.93
C ASN A 72 12.35 5.77 -2.77
N VAL A 73 12.10 4.61 -2.20
CA VAL A 73 11.28 3.54 -2.80
C VAL A 73 9.96 3.49 -2.05
N ILE A 74 8.86 3.61 -2.77
CA ILE A 74 7.51 3.65 -2.21
C ILE A 74 6.76 2.45 -2.76
N PHE A 75 6.15 1.68 -1.90
CA PHE A 75 5.33 0.52 -2.24
C PHE A 75 3.99 0.60 -1.52
N CYS A 76 2.90 0.29 -2.20
CA CYS A 76 1.62 0.12 -1.54
C CYS A 76 0.89 -1.15 -1.98
N TRP A 77 0.17 -1.75 -1.04
CA TRP A 77 -0.69 -2.89 -1.31
C TRP A 77 -1.70 -3.11 -0.17
N VAL A 78 -2.67 -4.03 -0.37
CA VAL A 78 -3.60 -4.47 0.69
C VAL A 78 -2.86 -5.50 1.56
N MET A 79 -2.35 -5.06 2.70
CA MET A 79 -1.61 -5.89 3.65
C MET A 79 -2.31 -5.86 5.01
N HIS A 80 -3.34 -6.69 5.16
CA HIS A 80 -4.20 -6.74 6.34
C HIS A 80 -3.79 -7.78 7.39
N GLN A 81 -2.69 -8.47 7.16
CA GLN A 81 -2.08 -9.45 8.06
C GLN A 81 -0.58 -9.17 8.18
N GLN A 82 -0.03 -9.32 9.38
CA GLN A 82 1.41 -9.10 9.62
C GLN A 82 2.27 -10.01 8.73
N SER A 83 1.85 -11.26 8.56
CA SER A 83 2.55 -12.24 7.71
C SER A 83 2.71 -11.80 6.24
N ILE A 84 1.79 -10.97 5.72
CA ILE A 84 1.92 -10.43 4.35
C ILE A 84 3.05 -9.39 4.31
N ILE A 85 3.11 -8.51 5.32
CA ILE A 85 4.17 -7.50 5.44
C ILE A 85 5.53 -8.20 5.58
N ASP A 86 5.61 -9.16 6.50
CA ASP A 86 6.83 -9.91 6.80
C ASP A 86 7.31 -10.66 5.57
N SER A 87 6.42 -11.33 4.84
CA SER A 87 6.76 -12.09 3.62
C SER A 87 7.36 -11.22 2.51
N VAL A 88 6.97 -9.94 2.45
CA VAL A 88 7.57 -8.98 1.53
C VAL A 88 8.92 -8.50 2.06
N VAL A 89 8.97 -8.03 3.31
CA VAL A 89 10.19 -7.44 3.89
C VAL A 89 11.35 -8.45 3.95
N GLU A 90 11.08 -9.69 4.33
CA GLU A 90 12.08 -10.77 4.41
C GLU A 90 12.76 -11.08 3.06
N LYS A 91 12.08 -10.85 1.94
CA LYS A 91 12.59 -11.08 0.59
C LYS A 91 13.34 -9.86 0.01
N LEU A 92 13.36 -8.73 0.73
CA LEU A 92 14.00 -7.50 0.26
C LEU A 92 15.41 -7.33 0.84
N ASP A 93 16.31 -6.83 0.02
CA ASP A 93 17.64 -6.40 0.46
C ASP A 93 17.55 -5.03 1.14
N THR A 94 17.30 -5.04 2.44
CA THR A 94 17.10 -3.84 3.26
C THR A 94 18.31 -3.42 4.07
N GLN A 95 19.50 -4.01 3.85
CA GLN A 95 20.69 -3.79 4.69
C GLN A 95 21.10 -2.31 4.83
N ASN A 96 20.83 -1.48 3.82
CA ASN A 96 21.13 -0.06 3.82
C ASN A 96 19.86 0.80 3.65
N CYS A 97 18.74 0.31 4.18
CA CYS A 97 17.44 0.97 4.05
C CYS A 97 16.87 1.32 5.42
N ASP A 98 16.29 2.51 5.52
CA ASP A 98 15.36 2.85 6.58
C ASP A 98 13.96 2.40 6.14
N VAL A 99 13.44 1.35 6.77
CA VAL A 99 12.18 0.71 6.40
C VAL A 99 11.05 1.27 7.25
N LYS A 100 10.05 1.84 6.62
CA LYS A 100 8.88 2.45 7.26
C LYS A 100 7.62 1.69 6.85
N CYS A 101 7.11 0.86 7.76
CA CYS A 101 5.84 0.17 7.57
C CYS A 101 4.69 1.04 8.10
N ILE A 102 3.72 1.36 7.23
CA ILE A 102 2.68 2.35 7.48
C ILE A 102 1.32 1.72 7.14
N SER A 103 0.32 1.94 7.99
CA SER A 103 -1.07 1.61 7.69
C SER A 103 -1.90 2.88 7.59
N LEU A 104 -2.49 3.12 6.42
CA LEU A 104 -3.53 4.13 6.28
C LEU A 104 -4.84 3.56 6.82
N ILE A 105 -5.44 4.27 7.77
CA ILE A 105 -6.69 3.88 8.41
C ILE A 105 -7.79 4.91 8.16
N ALA A 106 -9.03 4.47 8.14
CA ALA A 106 -10.21 5.31 8.06
C ALA A 106 -11.31 4.68 8.91
N ASP A 107 -12.23 5.51 9.43
CA ASP A 107 -13.44 4.99 10.02
C ASP A 107 -14.39 4.37 8.97
N GLU A 108 -15.32 3.56 9.44
CA GLU A 108 -16.27 2.84 8.59
C GLU A 108 -17.12 3.81 7.74
N ALA A 109 -17.60 4.90 8.33
CA ALA A 109 -18.49 5.84 7.64
C ALA A 109 -17.79 6.52 6.45
N ASN A 110 -16.56 6.98 6.65
CA ASN A 110 -15.75 7.59 5.59
C ASN A 110 -15.35 6.57 4.51
N LEU A 111 -15.01 5.36 4.91
CA LEU A 111 -14.66 4.30 3.98
C LEU A 111 -15.85 3.89 3.11
N ARG A 112 -17.02 3.66 3.71
CA ARG A 112 -18.26 3.37 2.99
C ARG A 112 -18.60 4.45 1.98
N LYS A 113 -18.52 5.72 2.38
CA LYS A 113 -18.78 6.86 1.50
C LYS A 113 -17.86 6.88 0.28
N ARG A 114 -16.56 6.62 0.46
CA ARG A 114 -15.57 6.57 -0.64
C ARG A 114 -15.84 5.40 -1.59
N LEU A 115 -16.07 4.21 -1.03
CA LEU A 115 -16.31 3.01 -1.82
C LEU A 115 -17.65 3.04 -2.56
N THR A 116 -18.72 3.58 -1.94
CA THR A 116 -20.01 3.78 -2.61
C THR A 116 -19.85 4.68 -3.84
N LYS A 117 -19.10 5.78 -3.72
CA LYS A 117 -18.81 6.64 -4.86
C LYS A 117 -18.02 5.91 -5.97
N ASP A 118 -17.07 5.05 -5.61
CA ASP A 118 -16.31 4.24 -6.59
C ASP A 118 -17.23 3.24 -7.31
N VAL A 119 -18.17 2.61 -6.60
CA VAL A 119 -19.18 1.70 -7.18
C VAL A 119 -20.13 2.46 -8.12
N GLU A 120 -20.66 3.61 -7.68
CA GLU A 120 -21.55 4.46 -8.50
C GLU A 120 -20.87 4.94 -9.79
N ASN A 121 -19.55 5.17 -9.75
CA ASN A 121 -18.74 5.54 -10.91
C ASN A 121 -18.27 4.33 -11.76
N GLY A 122 -18.67 3.11 -11.42
CA GLY A 122 -18.30 1.89 -12.14
C GLY A 122 -16.82 1.48 -11.98
N ILE A 123 -16.11 2.04 -11.01
CA ILE A 123 -14.69 1.75 -10.75
C ILE A 123 -14.54 0.41 -10.00
N ARG A 124 -15.54 0.04 -9.16
CA ARG A 124 -15.52 -1.16 -8.32
C ARG A 124 -16.88 -1.86 -8.32
N PHE A 125 -16.87 -3.13 -7.94
CA PHE A 125 -18.08 -3.91 -7.69
C PHE A 125 -18.58 -3.71 -6.24
N GLU A 126 -19.87 -3.88 -6.01
CA GLU A 126 -20.54 -3.61 -4.73
C GLU A 126 -20.01 -4.45 -3.55
N ASP A 127 -19.54 -5.68 -3.82
CA ASP A 127 -18.98 -6.59 -2.83
C ASP A 127 -17.72 -6.03 -2.12
N VAL A 128 -17.05 -5.06 -2.72
CA VAL A 128 -15.85 -4.43 -2.15
C VAL A 128 -16.13 -3.71 -0.84
N ILE A 129 -17.34 -3.17 -0.66
CA ILE A 129 -17.69 -2.34 0.50
C ILE A 129 -17.60 -3.18 1.78
N GLU A 130 -18.36 -4.27 1.87
CA GLU A 130 -18.38 -5.11 3.07
C GLU A 130 -17.03 -5.79 3.30
N ARG A 131 -16.39 -6.26 2.27
CA ARG A 131 -15.05 -6.87 2.35
C ARG A 131 -14.01 -5.89 2.91
N SER A 132 -14.06 -4.64 2.52
CA SER A 132 -13.11 -3.61 2.97
C SER A 132 -13.40 -3.17 4.40
N VAL A 133 -14.67 -2.97 4.76
CA VAL A 133 -15.10 -2.59 6.11
C VAL A 133 -14.74 -3.69 7.12
N THR A 134 -14.99 -4.95 6.80
CA THR A 134 -14.65 -6.09 7.67
C THR A 134 -13.17 -6.16 8.01
N ARG A 135 -12.31 -5.62 7.15
CA ARG A 135 -10.85 -5.62 7.36
C ARG A 135 -10.34 -4.46 8.22
N ILE A 136 -11.14 -3.42 8.49
CA ILE A 136 -10.70 -2.25 9.28
C ILE A 136 -10.02 -2.67 10.60
N PRO A 137 -10.63 -3.51 11.46
CA PRO A 137 -10.04 -3.86 12.74
C PRO A 137 -8.70 -4.62 12.63
N LEU A 138 -8.45 -5.29 11.52
CA LEU A 138 -7.22 -6.07 11.33
C LEU A 138 -5.97 -5.18 11.29
N TYR A 139 -6.11 -3.92 10.85
CA TYR A 139 -5.00 -2.98 10.79
C TYR A 139 -4.55 -2.49 12.16
N ASP A 140 -5.41 -2.54 13.18
CA ASP A 140 -5.07 -2.08 14.54
C ASP A 140 -3.97 -2.92 15.17
N THR A 141 -3.90 -4.20 14.84
CA THR A 141 -2.95 -5.17 15.41
C THR A 141 -1.62 -5.28 14.67
N LEU A 142 -1.48 -4.62 13.52
CA LEU A 142 -0.24 -4.67 12.73
C LEU A 142 0.87 -3.85 13.37
N GLU A 143 2.11 -4.30 13.22
CA GLU A 143 3.33 -3.58 13.63
C GLU A 143 3.69 -2.48 12.61
N THR A 144 2.82 -1.47 12.52
CA THR A 144 2.94 -0.36 11.56
C THR A 144 2.61 0.97 12.23
N VAL A 145 3.15 2.05 11.68
CA VAL A 145 2.71 3.41 12.04
C VAL A 145 1.31 3.64 11.45
N LYS A 146 0.34 3.96 12.31
CA LYS A 146 -1.04 4.23 11.87
C LYS A 146 -1.19 5.69 11.50
N ILE A 147 -1.68 5.94 10.28
CA ILE A 147 -2.00 7.29 9.80
C ILE A 147 -3.49 7.36 9.52
N ASP A 148 -4.20 8.13 10.31
CA ASP A 148 -5.63 8.39 10.13
C ASP A 148 -5.84 9.29 8.91
N THR A 149 -6.70 8.85 8.01
CA THR A 149 -7.04 9.58 6.78
C THR A 149 -8.34 10.39 6.88
N ASN A 150 -9.06 10.28 7.99
CA ASN A 150 -10.32 10.98 8.19
C ASN A 150 -10.13 12.50 8.18
N GLY A 151 -10.91 13.21 7.37
CA GLY A 151 -10.85 14.67 7.28
C GLY A 151 -9.57 15.26 6.69
N LYS A 152 -8.64 14.43 6.21
CA LYS A 152 -7.37 14.88 5.62
C LYS A 152 -7.38 14.80 4.10
N THR A 153 -6.69 15.74 3.47
CA THR A 153 -6.41 15.69 2.03
C THR A 153 -5.25 14.72 1.75
N VAL A 154 -5.15 14.25 0.50
CA VAL A 154 -4.02 13.41 0.04
C VAL A 154 -2.67 14.07 0.32
N ALA A 155 -2.58 15.40 0.11
CA ALA A 155 -1.36 16.16 0.36
C ALA A 155 -0.99 16.20 1.86
N MET A 156 -1.96 16.34 2.74
CA MET A 156 -1.73 16.32 4.21
C MET A 156 -1.17 14.96 4.64
N ILE A 157 -1.79 13.87 4.17
CA ILE A 157 -1.35 12.51 4.50
C ILE A 157 0.07 12.23 3.95
N ALA A 158 0.34 12.61 2.71
CA ALA A 158 1.66 12.43 2.12
C ALA A 158 2.75 13.22 2.87
N ASN A 159 2.44 14.45 3.32
CA ASN A 159 3.36 15.22 4.14
C ASN A 159 3.58 14.61 5.53
N GLU A 160 2.56 14.01 6.14
CA GLU A 160 2.69 13.30 7.41
C GLU A 160 3.62 12.09 7.27
N ILE A 161 3.47 11.29 6.21
CA ILE A 161 4.38 10.18 5.89
C ILE A 161 5.82 10.66 5.69
N LYS A 162 6.01 11.78 4.99
CA LYS A 162 7.33 12.35 4.74
C LYS A 162 8.08 12.72 6.03
N GLN A 163 7.38 13.00 7.13
CA GLN A 163 7.97 13.38 8.41
C GLN A 163 8.44 12.19 9.27
N LEU A 164 8.05 10.97 8.89
CA LEU A 164 8.52 9.75 9.53
C LEU A 164 10.00 9.48 9.20
#